data_babb9c27e46be2bfffe91f04fec86459
#
_entry.id   babb9c27e46be2bfffe91f04fec86459
#
_cell.length_a   1.000
_cell.length_b   1.000
_cell.length_c   1.000
_cell.angle_alpha   90.00
_cell.angle_beta   90.00
_cell.angle_gamma   90.00
#
_symmetry.space_group_name_H-M   'P 1'
#
loop_
_entity.id
_entity.type
_entity.pdbx_description
1 polymer ?
#
loop_
_entity_poly.entity_id
_entity_poly.type
_entity_poly.pdbx_seq_one_letter_code
_entity_poly.pdbx_strand_id
1 'polypeptide(L)'
;MILIFTTLACSQVGNSETPENEVVSNDESTSNVAGEAPRQYPTLEPGSDFDKFSLWTNGTQLRGANTWQRLVDPQYDDDDFLGDGYIGPPYTQDDFNGLAALGANYVNLSHPGIFTERPPYVLDEKAQANLDAMIAMAAEADLFVVISFRTGPGRNDFTFYRDDDWFDSDDLIENVWYEADAQQAWVEMWRYTAERYRDHAVVVGYDLMCEPNAVEILDEWEHDQFYADYGNTISDWNRWYPQIVNAIREVDTQTPILVGGEGYSALDWLPYLNIMDDPRMVYAFHQYAPHMYTHQEPPFLTHTYPGKFDADYDGQKDIVDQDWLADYLSIVTDLSDQHGIVMAVNEYGVVRWEPGAVEFMVDEMSIFEELGLNYALWVWDPDWPPWNEGVNGFNFRYGENPSNTEETPNEFQDVIVEFWARNEVRPSDFN
;
A
#
# COMPACT_ATOMS: atom_id res chain seq x y z
N MET A 1 -6.35 18.65 14.13
CA MET A 1 -5.05 19.26 13.80
C MET A 1 -4.66 18.70 12.46
N ILE A 2 -4.52 19.53 11.46
CA ILE A 2 -4.49 19.16 10.04
C ILE A 2 -3.15 18.48 9.71
N LEU A 3 -3.20 17.21 9.30
CA LEU A 3 -2.07 16.55 8.64
C LEU A 3 -2.04 17.04 7.19
N ILE A 4 -1.08 17.87 6.85
CA ILE A 4 -0.92 18.37 5.49
C ILE A 4 0.04 17.42 4.76
N PHE A 5 -0.50 16.62 3.86
CA PHE A 5 0.30 15.95 2.83
C PHE A 5 0.59 16.95 1.71
N THR A 6 1.65 17.72 1.82
CA THR A 6 2.05 18.59 0.71
C THR A 6 3.01 17.85 -0.21
N THR A 7 2.48 17.27 -1.27
CA THR A 7 3.28 16.95 -2.45
C THR A 7 3.38 18.21 -3.31
N LEU A 8 4.52 18.86 -3.32
CA LEU A 8 4.76 19.98 -4.23
C LEU A 8 4.90 19.47 -5.67
N ALA A 9 3.84 19.63 -6.45
CA ALA A 9 3.93 19.59 -7.90
C ALA A 9 4.46 20.95 -8.38
N CYS A 10 5.71 21.03 -8.81
CA CYS A 10 6.25 22.21 -9.48
C CYS A 10 5.69 22.32 -10.90
N SER A 11 4.66 23.14 -11.11
CA SER A 11 4.25 23.57 -12.44
C SER A 11 5.15 24.70 -12.93
N GLN A 12 6.00 24.43 -13.89
CA GLN A 12 6.62 25.48 -14.72
C GLN A 12 5.78 25.70 -15.96
N VAL A 13 5.15 26.86 -16.04
CA VAL A 13 4.48 27.36 -17.25
C VAL A 13 5.55 27.82 -18.23
N GLY A 14 5.76 27.07 -19.30
CA GLY A 14 6.53 27.45 -20.46
C GLY A 14 5.62 27.65 -21.67
N ASN A 15 5.43 28.91 -22.08
CA ASN A 15 4.83 29.26 -23.37
C ASN A 15 5.72 28.82 -24.52
N SER A 16 5.22 28.01 -25.44
CA SER A 16 5.76 27.90 -26.77
C SER A 16 4.67 27.74 -27.84
N GLU A 17 4.86 28.50 -28.87
CA GLU A 17 4.00 28.73 -30.01
C GLU A 17 3.80 27.49 -30.87
N THR A 18 2.59 27.35 -31.42
CA THR A 18 2.19 26.36 -32.41
C THR A 18 2.91 26.53 -33.76
N PRO A 19 3.23 25.44 -34.44
CA PRO A 19 3.25 25.40 -35.90
C PRO A 19 2.19 24.42 -36.47
N GLU A 20 1.77 24.82 -37.66
CA GLU A 20 0.67 24.34 -38.47
C GLU A 20 0.78 22.88 -38.95
N ASN A 21 -0.40 22.33 -39.19
CA ASN A 21 -0.74 21.03 -39.79
C ASN A 21 0.04 20.63 -41.04
N GLU A 22 0.53 19.40 -41.05
CA GLU A 22 0.64 18.60 -42.29
C GLU A 22 -0.18 17.30 -42.13
N VAL A 23 -1.09 17.14 -43.07
CA VAL A 23 -1.95 15.97 -43.23
C VAL A 23 -1.14 14.85 -43.88
N VAL A 24 -0.95 13.72 -43.20
CA VAL A 24 -0.46 12.48 -43.82
C VAL A 24 -1.50 11.39 -43.66
N SER A 25 -1.82 10.78 -44.79
CA SER A 25 -2.86 9.82 -45.06
C SER A 25 -2.66 8.50 -44.32
N ASN A 26 -3.77 8.00 -43.77
CA ASN A 26 -3.93 6.67 -43.19
C ASN A 26 -3.62 5.55 -44.22
N ASP A 27 -2.83 4.60 -43.76
CA ASP A 27 -2.79 3.26 -44.33
C ASP A 27 -3.21 2.27 -43.21
N GLU A 28 -4.39 1.72 -43.35
CA GLU A 28 -4.96 0.71 -42.43
C GLU A 28 -4.20 -0.61 -42.57
N SER A 29 -3.33 -0.94 -41.65
CA SER A 29 -2.88 -2.30 -41.47
C SER A 29 -3.55 -2.88 -40.22
N THR A 30 -4.63 -3.61 -40.42
CA THR A 30 -5.25 -4.47 -39.40
C THR A 30 -4.31 -5.60 -39.06
N SER A 31 -3.53 -5.43 -37.96
CA SER A 31 -2.86 -6.56 -37.35
C SER A 31 -3.87 -7.31 -36.47
N ASN A 32 -4.26 -8.53 -36.94
CA ASN A 32 -4.92 -9.51 -36.08
C ASN A 32 -3.99 -9.85 -34.91
N VAL A 33 -4.26 -9.28 -33.74
CA VAL A 33 -3.73 -9.80 -32.49
C VAL A 33 -4.51 -11.08 -32.20
N ALA A 34 -3.92 -12.22 -32.57
CA ALA A 34 -4.36 -13.51 -32.08
C ALA A 34 -4.30 -13.45 -30.55
N GLY A 35 -5.46 -13.64 -29.88
CA GLY A 35 -5.51 -13.68 -28.43
C GLY A 35 -4.50 -14.70 -27.91
N GLU A 36 -3.52 -14.24 -27.13
CA GLU A 36 -2.66 -15.13 -26.38
C GLU A 36 -3.55 -15.98 -25.47
N ALA A 37 -3.28 -17.28 -25.45
CA ALA A 37 -3.91 -18.19 -24.50
C ALA A 37 -3.63 -17.65 -23.08
N PRO A 38 -4.60 -17.69 -22.15
CA PRO A 38 -4.38 -17.24 -20.79
C PRO A 38 -3.11 -17.89 -20.24
N ARG A 39 -2.16 -17.08 -19.76
CA ARG A 39 -0.92 -17.57 -19.17
C ARG A 39 -1.29 -18.50 -18.03
N GLN A 40 -0.70 -19.69 -18.01
CA GLN A 40 -0.94 -20.68 -16.98
C GLN A 40 -0.07 -20.29 -15.76
N TYR A 41 -0.69 -19.65 -14.78
CA TYR A 41 -0.02 -19.29 -13.53
C TYR A 41 0.21 -20.55 -12.68
N PRO A 42 1.24 -20.55 -11.80
CA PRO A 42 1.40 -21.63 -10.84
C PRO A 42 0.16 -21.64 -9.91
N THR A 43 -0.66 -22.66 -10.06
CA THR A 43 -1.79 -22.94 -9.18
C THR A 43 -1.36 -23.95 -8.14
N LEU A 44 -1.87 -23.82 -6.91
CA LEU A 44 -1.69 -24.86 -5.92
C LEU A 44 -2.29 -26.16 -6.45
N GLU A 45 -1.50 -27.23 -6.48
CA GLU A 45 -1.99 -28.55 -6.82
C GLU A 45 -3.08 -28.96 -5.79
N PRO A 46 -4.20 -29.57 -6.22
CA PRO A 46 -5.21 -30.06 -5.31
C PRO A 46 -4.58 -31.06 -4.33
N GLY A 47 -4.50 -30.68 -3.05
CA GLY A 47 -3.87 -31.48 -2.00
C GLY A 47 -2.42 -31.06 -1.69
N SER A 48 -1.97 -29.90 -2.15
CA SER A 48 -0.74 -29.26 -1.65
C SER A 48 -0.83 -29.10 -0.14
N ASP A 49 0.26 -29.48 0.56
CA ASP A 49 0.39 -29.27 2.01
C ASP A 49 0.77 -27.83 2.36
N PHE A 50 0.91 -26.92 1.37
CA PHE A 50 1.27 -25.52 1.60
C PHE A 50 0.11 -24.75 2.23
N ASP A 51 0.28 -24.39 3.48
CA ASP A 51 -0.64 -23.50 4.20
C ASP A 51 -0.12 -22.05 4.14
N LYS A 52 -0.77 -21.21 3.31
CA LYS A 52 -0.47 -19.79 3.17
C LYS A 52 -0.40 -19.05 4.52
N PHE A 53 -1.22 -19.44 5.51
CA PHE A 53 -1.24 -18.81 6.81
C PHE A 53 0.02 -19.09 7.64
N SER A 54 0.74 -20.17 7.32
CA SER A 54 2.02 -20.48 7.98
C SER A 54 3.08 -19.41 7.77
N LEU A 55 3.01 -18.66 6.67
CA LEU A 55 3.89 -17.51 6.41
C LEU A 55 3.64 -16.34 7.38
N TRP A 56 2.49 -16.30 8.02
CA TRP A 56 2.11 -15.22 8.94
C TRP A 56 2.26 -15.60 10.41
N THR A 57 2.35 -16.90 10.72
CA THR A 57 2.34 -17.42 12.11
C THR A 57 3.68 -17.93 12.61
N ASN A 58 4.68 -18.08 11.74
CA ASN A 58 5.98 -18.68 12.10
C ASN A 58 7.09 -17.62 12.28
N GLY A 59 6.75 -16.47 12.85
CA GLY A 59 7.66 -15.33 12.97
C GLY A 59 7.80 -14.59 11.63
N THR A 60 8.82 -13.76 11.50
CA THR A 60 9.04 -12.97 10.28
C THR A 60 9.50 -13.85 9.12
N GLN A 61 8.58 -14.12 8.19
CA GLN A 61 8.82 -14.92 7.00
C GLN A 61 8.80 -14.07 5.73
N LEU A 62 8.06 -12.96 5.74
CA LEU A 62 7.85 -12.09 4.57
C LEU A 62 8.46 -10.72 4.83
N ARG A 63 9.45 -10.35 4.03
CA ARG A 63 10.10 -9.05 4.02
C ARG A 63 10.15 -8.55 2.59
N GLY A 64 9.52 -7.43 2.33
CA GLY A 64 9.43 -6.91 0.97
C GLY A 64 9.01 -5.45 0.94
N ALA A 65 8.32 -5.07 -0.13
CA ALA A 65 7.90 -3.70 -0.32
C ALA A 65 6.49 -3.60 -0.92
N ASN A 66 5.92 -2.41 -0.80
CA ASN A 66 4.73 -2.01 -1.53
C ASN A 66 5.10 -1.58 -2.95
N THR A 67 4.24 -1.89 -3.92
CA THR A 67 4.15 -1.11 -5.16
C THR A 67 3.03 -0.08 -4.99
N TRP A 68 3.02 0.93 -5.85
CA TRP A 68 1.93 1.90 -5.88
C TRP A 68 1.48 2.16 -7.30
N GLN A 69 0.18 2.06 -7.52
CA GLN A 69 -0.45 2.45 -8.78
C GLN A 69 -1.82 3.07 -8.52
N ARG A 70 -2.23 3.96 -9.40
CA ARG A 70 -3.59 4.50 -9.42
C ARG A 70 -4.15 4.60 -10.83
N LEU A 71 -5.46 4.83 -10.94
CA LEU A 71 -6.07 5.18 -12.22
C LEU A 71 -5.51 6.52 -12.69
N VAL A 72 -5.12 6.59 -13.95
CA VAL A 72 -4.67 7.83 -14.59
C VAL A 72 -5.88 8.70 -14.87
N ASP A 73 -5.88 9.93 -14.35
CA ASP A 73 -6.89 10.94 -14.66
C ASP A 73 -6.37 11.90 -15.74
N PRO A 74 -6.91 11.84 -16.98
CA PRO A 74 -6.40 12.66 -18.08
C PRO A 74 -6.57 14.18 -17.88
N GLN A 75 -7.30 14.62 -16.86
CA GLN A 75 -7.45 16.05 -16.57
C GLN A 75 -6.30 16.58 -15.72
N TYR A 76 -5.73 15.74 -14.85
CA TYR A 76 -4.74 16.14 -13.85
C TYR A 76 -3.38 15.54 -14.06
N ASP A 77 -3.33 14.35 -14.67
CA ASP A 77 -2.09 13.64 -14.93
C ASP A 77 -1.65 13.88 -16.38
N ASP A 78 -0.40 14.09 -16.57
CA ASP A 78 0.17 14.08 -17.92
C ASP A 78 0.78 12.70 -18.24
N ASP A 79 0.93 12.44 -19.54
CA ASP A 79 1.47 11.18 -20.04
C ASP A 79 2.92 10.93 -19.59
N ASP A 80 3.64 12.00 -19.24
CA ASP A 80 5.04 11.92 -18.82
C ASP A 80 5.18 11.49 -17.36
N PHE A 81 4.16 11.70 -16.52
CA PHE A 81 4.23 11.39 -15.08
C PHE A 81 3.74 9.98 -14.76
N LEU A 82 2.53 9.62 -15.18
CA LEU A 82 1.94 8.30 -14.88
C LEU A 82 1.94 7.33 -16.07
N GLY A 83 2.40 7.77 -17.24
CA GLY A 83 2.35 7.00 -18.47
C GLY A 83 1.05 7.19 -19.25
N ASP A 84 1.04 6.75 -20.51
CA ASP A 84 -0.10 6.86 -21.44
C ASP A 84 -1.14 5.73 -21.24
N GLY A 85 -0.95 4.91 -20.20
CA GLY A 85 -1.82 3.79 -19.85
C GLY A 85 -3.07 4.23 -19.10
N TYR A 86 -3.85 3.24 -18.68
CA TYR A 86 -5.04 3.41 -17.86
C TYR A 86 -4.73 3.43 -16.36
N ILE A 87 -3.62 2.81 -15.98
CA ILE A 87 -3.08 2.73 -14.62
C ILE A 87 -1.61 3.11 -14.68
N GLY A 88 -1.17 3.92 -13.76
CA GLY A 88 0.20 4.36 -13.63
C GLY A 88 0.68 4.48 -12.19
N PRO A 89 1.99 4.60 -12.01
CA PRO A 89 3.05 4.46 -13.01
C PRO A 89 3.18 3.01 -13.51
N PRO A 90 3.68 2.80 -14.75
CA PRO A 90 3.80 1.46 -15.32
C PRO A 90 4.94 0.65 -14.65
N TYR A 91 4.63 -0.58 -14.25
CA TYR A 91 5.61 -1.55 -13.80
C TYR A 91 5.96 -2.55 -14.89
N THR A 92 7.19 -3.03 -14.89
CA THR A 92 7.72 -4.02 -15.81
C THR A 92 8.20 -5.28 -15.07
N GLN A 93 8.52 -6.35 -15.82
CA GLN A 93 9.12 -7.53 -15.23
C GLN A 93 10.48 -7.23 -14.57
N ASP A 94 11.24 -6.28 -15.11
CA ASP A 94 12.56 -5.92 -14.57
C ASP A 94 12.43 -5.23 -13.20
N ASP A 95 11.34 -4.51 -12.94
CA ASP A 95 11.08 -3.93 -11.62
C ASP A 95 10.87 -5.01 -10.55
N PHE A 96 10.07 -6.04 -10.86
CA PHE A 96 9.88 -7.18 -9.94
C PHE A 96 11.14 -8.02 -9.78
N ASN A 97 11.90 -8.23 -10.84
CA ASN A 97 13.19 -8.91 -10.78
C ASN A 97 14.19 -8.11 -9.93
N GLY A 98 14.20 -6.78 -10.04
CA GLY A 98 15.01 -5.89 -9.23
C GLY A 98 14.70 -6.00 -7.74
N LEU A 99 13.40 -5.97 -7.37
CA LEU A 99 12.95 -6.15 -5.99
C LEU A 99 13.42 -7.51 -5.42
N ALA A 100 13.19 -8.59 -6.16
CA ALA A 100 13.63 -9.94 -5.76
C ALA A 100 15.15 -10.06 -5.64
N ALA A 101 15.92 -9.41 -6.53
CA ALA A 101 17.38 -9.40 -6.53
C ALA A 101 17.97 -8.70 -5.30
N LEU A 102 17.27 -7.75 -4.71
CA LEU A 102 17.65 -7.12 -3.45
C LEU A 102 17.32 -7.97 -2.21
N GLY A 103 16.70 -9.14 -2.39
CA GLY A 103 16.43 -10.08 -1.31
C GLY A 103 14.96 -10.10 -0.84
N ALA A 104 14.12 -9.20 -1.27
CA ALA A 104 12.68 -9.27 -0.97
C ALA A 104 12.08 -10.59 -1.43
N ASN A 105 11.14 -11.14 -0.66
CA ASN A 105 10.43 -12.37 -1.02
C ASN A 105 8.92 -12.17 -1.18
N TYR A 106 8.41 -10.96 -0.93
CA TYR A 106 7.02 -10.64 -1.21
C TYR A 106 6.85 -9.18 -1.63
N VAL A 107 5.69 -8.90 -2.24
CA VAL A 107 5.24 -7.58 -2.62
C VAL A 107 3.79 -7.38 -2.17
N ASN A 108 3.52 -6.25 -1.54
CA ASN A 108 2.17 -5.77 -1.29
C ASN A 108 1.76 -4.90 -2.47
N LEU A 109 0.81 -5.39 -3.29
CA LEU A 109 0.33 -4.65 -4.46
C LEU A 109 -0.72 -3.62 -4.02
N SER A 110 -0.28 -2.39 -3.73
CA SER A 110 -1.17 -1.25 -3.51
C SER A 110 -1.73 -0.80 -4.86
N HIS A 111 -2.92 -1.30 -5.20
CA HIS A 111 -3.51 -1.29 -6.54
C HIS A 111 -4.89 -0.64 -6.52
N PRO A 112 -5.32 0.05 -7.59
CA PRO A 112 -6.71 0.47 -7.72
C PRO A 112 -7.65 -0.73 -7.66
N GLY A 113 -8.84 -0.54 -7.11
CA GLY A 113 -9.88 -1.56 -7.14
C GLY A 113 -10.23 -2.00 -8.56
N ILE A 114 -10.66 -3.25 -8.69
CA ILE A 114 -11.04 -3.81 -10.00
C ILE A 114 -12.50 -3.60 -10.35
N PHE A 115 -13.26 -2.86 -9.53
CA PHE A 115 -14.58 -2.34 -9.88
C PHE A 115 -14.50 -0.84 -10.02
N THR A 116 -15.37 -0.28 -10.89
CA THR A 116 -15.39 1.17 -11.13
C THR A 116 -15.65 1.97 -9.85
N GLU A 117 -14.95 3.07 -9.68
CA GLU A 117 -15.09 3.96 -8.51
C GLU A 117 -16.44 4.70 -8.49
N ARG A 118 -17.04 4.93 -9.66
CA ARG A 118 -18.36 5.55 -9.80
C ARG A 118 -19.42 4.51 -10.18
N PRO A 119 -20.70 4.70 -9.81
CA PRO A 119 -21.78 3.83 -10.22
C PRO A 119 -21.80 3.63 -11.76
N PRO A 120 -22.18 2.43 -12.22
CA PRO A 120 -22.90 1.37 -11.52
C PRO A 120 -22.01 0.32 -10.80
N TYR A 121 -20.77 0.63 -10.46
CA TYR A 121 -19.84 -0.23 -9.72
C TYR A 121 -19.71 -1.62 -10.35
N VAL A 122 -19.21 -1.64 -11.55
CA VAL A 122 -19.02 -2.87 -12.34
C VAL A 122 -17.56 -3.21 -12.50
N LEU A 123 -17.28 -4.46 -12.86
CA LEU A 123 -15.93 -4.91 -13.16
C LEU A 123 -15.25 -3.98 -14.19
N ASP A 124 -14.09 -3.46 -13.84
CA ASP A 124 -13.19 -2.76 -14.74
C ASP A 124 -12.18 -3.77 -15.32
N GLU A 125 -12.43 -4.20 -16.54
CA GLU A 125 -11.60 -5.20 -17.22
C GLU A 125 -10.14 -4.75 -17.40
N LYS A 126 -9.87 -3.43 -17.46
CA LYS A 126 -8.51 -2.91 -17.59
C LYS A 126 -7.78 -2.94 -16.26
N ALA A 127 -8.44 -2.54 -15.18
CA ALA A 127 -7.88 -2.64 -13.85
C ALA A 127 -7.60 -4.10 -13.49
N GLN A 128 -8.54 -5.01 -13.80
CA GLN A 128 -8.30 -6.44 -13.58
C GLN A 128 -7.12 -6.96 -14.41
N ALA A 129 -7.02 -6.58 -15.69
CA ALA A 129 -5.90 -7.04 -16.53
C ALA A 129 -4.55 -6.54 -16.05
N ASN A 130 -4.49 -5.32 -15.48
CA ASN A 130 -3.27 -4.81 -14.85
C ASN A 130 -2.92 -5.62 -13.59
N LEU A 131 -3.88 -5.87 -12.70
CA LEU A 131 -3.67 -6.70 -11.51
C LEU A 131 -3.19 -8.11 -11.87
N ASP A 132 -3.81 -8.74 -12.88
CA ASP A 132 -3.37 -10.04 -13.39
C ASP A 132 -1.90 -9.99 -13.86
N ALA A 133 -1.51 -8.92 -14.57
CA ALA A 133 -0.14 -8.73 -15.05
C ALA A 133 0.85 -8.53 -13.90
N MET A 134 0.50 -7.71 -12.90
CA MET A 134 1.33 -7.48 -11.71
C MET A 134 1.57 -8.79 -10.93
N ILE A 135 0.52 -9.58 -10.69
CA ILE A 135 0.64 -10.89 -10.04
C ILE A 135 1.51 -11.85 -10.86
N ALA A 136 1.38 -11.82 -12.19
CA ALA A 136 2.22 -12.65 -13.07
C ALA A 136 3.69 -12.27 -12.99
N MET A 137 4.01 -10.97 -13.01
CA MET A 137 5.39 -10.49 -12.88
C MET A 137 5.99 -10.84 -11.51
N ALA A 138 5.22 -10.72 -10.43
CA ALA A 138 5.64 -11.14 -9.10
C ALA A 138 5.91 -12.66 -9.05
N ALA A 139 5.03 -13.48 -9.63
CA ALA A 139 5.21 -14.93 -9.69
C ALA A 139 6.46 -15.34 -10.50
N GLU A 140 6.74 -14.67 -11.63
CA GLU A 140 7.94 -14.91 -12.43
C GLU A 140 9.22 -14.49 -11.69
N ALA A 141 9.13 -13.45 -10.86
CA ALA A 141 10.22 -13.00 -10.00
C ALA A 141 10.36 -13.79 -8.69
N ASP A 142 9.58 -14.85 -8.50
CA ASP A 142 9.56 -15.68 -7.28
C ASP A 142 9.24 -14.91 -6.01
N LEU A 143 8.24 -14.01 -6.09
CA LEU A 143 7.71 -13.20 -4.99
C LEU A 143 6.30 -13.65 -4.60
N PHE A 144 6.04 -13.74 -3.31
CA PHE A 144 4.67 -13.79 -2.78
C PHE A 144 3.94 -12.46 -2.98
N VAL A 145 2.62 -12.51 -3.02
CA VAL A 145 1.77 -11.35 -3.27
C VAL A 145 0.72 -11.19 -2.18
N VAL A 146 0.59 -9.99 -1.66
CA VAL A 146 -0.61 -9.50 -0.99
C VAL A 146 -1.33 -8.57 -1.96
N ILE A 147 -2.63 -8.77 -2.19
CA ILE A 147 -3.46 -7.84 -2.95
C ILE A 147 -4.03 -6.83 -1.97
N SER A 148 -3.73 -5.55 -2.16
CA SER A 148 -4.24 -4.44 -1.36
C SER A 148 -5.00 -3.48 -2.25
N PHE A 149 -6.29 -3.24 -1.97
CA PHE A 149 -7.04 -2.27 -2.74
C PHE A 149 -7.01 -0.89 -2.08
N ARG A 150 -6.38 0.04 -2.78
CA ARG A 150 -6.24 1.43 -2.38
C ARG A 150 -7.51 2.23 -2.69
N THR A 151 -8.11 1.98 -3.83
CA THR A 151 -9.35 2.60 -4.30
C THR A 151 -10.37 1.55 -4.71
N GLY A 152 -11.59 1.99 -5.10
CA GLY A 152 -12.65 1.08 -5.51
C GLY A 152 -14.02 1.76 -5.45
N PRO A 153 -15.11 0.99 -5.39
CA PRO A 153 -16.47 1.53 -5.38
C PRO A 153 -16.66 2.65 -4.36
N GLY A 154 -16.94 3.87 -4.85
CA GLY A 154 -17.17 5.02 -4.00
C GLY A 154 -15.93 5.59 -3.30
N ARG A 155 -14.72 5.24 -3.76
CA ARG A 155 -13.45 5.78 -3.25
C ARG A 155 -12.42 5.86 -4.37
N ASN A 156 -11.87 7.06 -4.61
CA ASN A 156 -10.76 7.25 -5.53
C ASN A 156 -9.47 7.65 -4.80
N ASP A 157 -8.37 7.74 -5.54
CA ASP A 157 -7.05 8.03 -4.97
C ASP A 157 -6.93 9.47 -4.44
N PHE A 158 -7.79 10.38 -4.89
CA PHE A 158 -7.80 11.76 -4.38
C PHE A 158 -8.13 11.86 -2.88
N THR A 159 -8.71 10.81 -2.29
CA THR A 159 -8.94 10.76 -0.83
C THR A 159 -7.65 10.89 -0.01
N PHE A 160 -6.48 10.55 -0.59
CA PHE A 160 -5.18 10.69 0.06
C PHE A 160 -4.56 12.08 -0.10
N TYR A 161 -5.18 12.95 -0.88
CA TYR A 161 -4.72 14.29 -1.23
C TYR A 161 -5.81 15.34 -1.02
N ARG A 162 -6.82 15.02 -0.20
CA ARG A 162 -8.05 15.82 -0.08
C ARG A 162 -7.86 17.27 0.36
N ASP A 163 -6.76 17.57 1.05
CA ASP A 163 -6.39 18.91 1.48
C ASP A 163 -5.53 19.65 0.45
N ASP A 164 -5.19 19.01 -0.67
CA ASP A 164 -4.41 19.59 -1.76
C ASP A 164 -5.32 20.40 -2.70
N ASP A 165 -4.72 21.31 -3.47
CA ASP A 165 -5.41 22.22 -4.40
C ASP A 165 -5.10 21.93 -5.89
N TRP A 166 -4.41 20.78 -6.18
CA TRP A 166 -4.05 20.45 -7.55
C TRP A 166 -5.16 19.79 -8.37
N PHE A 167 -6.26 19.36 -7.74
CA PHE A 167 -7.44 18.80 -8.38
C PHE A 167 -8.72 19.50 -7.93
N ASP A 168 -9.83 19.36 -8.70
CA ASP A 168 -11.12 19.91 -8.34
C ASP A 168 -11.78 19.05 -7.26
N SER A 169 -12.21 19.66 -6.16
CA SER A 169 -12.86 18.92 -5.07
C SER A 169 -14.15 18.18 -5.49
N ASP A 170 -14.78 18.55 -6.62
CA ASP A 170 -15.91 17.82 -7.19
C ASP A 170 -15.50 16.45 -7.80
N ASP A 171 -14.21 16.24 -8.03
CA ASP A 171 -13.67 14.96 -8.51
C ASP A 171 -13.28 13.99 -7.39
N LEU A 172 -13.26 14.45 -6.14
CA LEU A 172 -13.05 13.59 -4.97
C LEU A 172 -14.23 12.62 -4.79
N ILE A 173 -13.94 11.35 -4.62
CA ILE A 173 -14.94 10.31 -4.39
C ILE A 173 -14.67 9.64 -3.05
N GLU A 174 -15.62 9.83 -2.11
CA GLU A 174 -15.57 9.29 -0.76
C GLU A 174 -16.91 8.67 -0.34
N ASN A 175 -17.77 8.36 -1.32
CA ASN A 175 -19.12 7.85 -1.11
C ASN A 175 -19.16 6.52 -0.34
N VAL A 176 -18.06 5.75 -0.32
CA VAL A 176 -17.96 4.50 0.42
C VAL A 176 -18.30 4.67 1.90
N TRP A 177 -18.06 5.86 2.46
CA TRP A 177 -18.34 6.17 3.87
C TRP A 177 -19.78 6.60 4.14
N TYR A 178 -20.59 6.84 3.09
CA TYR A 178 -21.94 7.38 3.19
C TYR A 178 -23.00 6.56 2.45
N GLU A 179 -22.60 5.68 1.52
CA GLU A 179 -23.50 4.98 0.61
C GLU A 179 -23.39 3.46 0.74
N ALA A 180 -24.52 2.83 1.12
CA ALA A 180 -24.57 1.38 1.28
C ALA A 180 -24.30 0.62 -0.04
N ASP A 181 -24.67 1.19 -1.18
CA ASP A 181 -24.45 0.56 -2.49
C ASP A 181 -22.95 0.51 -2.83
N ALA A 182 -22.17 1.51 -2.44
CA ALA A 182 -20.71 1.50 -2.59
C ALA A 182 -20.06 0.43 -1.69
N GLN A 183 -20.47 0.35 -0.42
CA GLN A 183 -20.01 -0.69 0.51
C GLN A 183 -20.36 -2.09 0.02
N GLN A 184 -21.59 -2.30 -0.47
CA GLN A 184 -21.98 -3.58 -1.03
C GLN A 184 -21.16 -3.93 -2.27
N ALA A 185 -20.82 -2.96 -3.08
CA ALA A 185 -19.95 -3.18 -4.25
C ALA A 185 -18.51 -3.55 -3.86
N TRP A 186 -17.97 -3.02 -2.75
CA TRP A 186 -16.69 -3.48 -2.16
C TRP A 186 -16.76 -4.95 -1.74
N VAL A 187 -17.86 -5.35 -1.11
CA VAL A 187 -18.10 -6.75 -0.71
C VAL A 187 -18.08 -7.67 -1.94
N GLU A 188 -18.78 -7.29 -3.01
CA GLU A 188 -18.82 -8.07 -4.26
C GLU A 188 -17.47 -8.06 -4.99
N MET A 189 -16.76 -6.94 -4.99
CA MET A 189 -15.41 -6.82 -5.57
C MET A 189 -14.45 -7.80 -4.89
N TRP A 190 -14.45 -7.86 -3.56
CA TRP A 190 -13.61 -8.80 -2.84
C TRP A 190 -14.04 -10.26 -3.01
N ARG A 191 -15.33 -10.54 -3.02
CA ARG A 191 -15.81 -11.91 -3.32
C ARG A 191 -15.33 -12.37 -4.69
N TYR A 192 -15.45 -11.52 -5.71
CA TYR A 192 -14.97 -11.78 -7.05
C TYR A 192 -13.44 -11.98 -7.08
N THR A 193 -12.68 -11.11 -6.43
CA THR A 193 -11.22 -11.19 -6.33
C THR A 193 -10.78 -12.50 -5.68
N ALA A 194 -11.38 -12.85 -4.55
CA ALA A 194 -11.05 -14.09 -3.84
C ALA A 194 -11.40 -15.33 -4.67
N GLU A 195 -12.56 -15.38 -5.33
CA GLU A 195 -12.94 -16.48 -6.23
C GLU A 195 -11.93 -16.66 -7.37
N ARG A 196 -11.37 -15.53 -7.89
CA ARG A 196 -10.39 -15.55 -8.97
C ARG A 196 -9.01 -16.04 -8.53
N TYR A 197 -8.53 -15.64 -7.37
CA TYR A 197 -7.13 -15.84 -6.96
C TYR A 197 -6.92 -16.88 -5.84
N ARG A 198 -7.97 -17.47 -5.28
CA ARG A 198 -7.87 -18.42 -4.15
C ARG A 198 -6.88 -19.57 -4.39
N ASP A 199 -6.84 -20.07 -5.64
CA ASP A 199 -5.99 -21.20 -6.00
C ASP A 199 -4.61 -20.76 -6.52
N HIS A 200 -4.32 -19.43 -6.52
CA HIS A 200 -3.05 -18.90 -6.97
C HIS A 200 -1.97 -19.11 -5.91
N ALA A 201 -0.89 -19.81 -6.27
CA ALA A 201 0.16 -20.21 -5.31
C ALA A 201 0.86 -19.02 -4.65
N VAL A 202 1.09 -17.94 -5.40
CA VAL A 202 1.84 -16.78 -4.90
C VAL A 202 0.98 -15.79 -4.14
N VAL A 203 -0.35 -15.79 -4.28
CA VAL A 203 -1.25 -14.87 -3.54
C VAL A 203 -1.44 -15.40 -2.13
N VAL A 204 -0.84 -14.73 -1.15
CA VAL A 204 -0.77 -15.17 0.25
C VAL A 204 -1.52 -14.25 1.22
N GLY A 205 -2.20 -13.21 0.71
CA GLY A 205 -3.01 -12.32 1.51
C GLY A 205 -3.92 -11.42 0.69
N TYR A 206 -5.04 -11.01 1.29
CA TYR A 206 -6.00 -10.01 0.82
C TYR A 206 -6.08 -8.90 1.84
N ASP A 207 -5.57 -7.71 1.52
CA ASP A 207 -5.69 -6.53 2.35
C ASP A 207 -6.94 -5.74 1.93
N LEU A 208 -7.92 -5.70 2.82
CA LEU A 208 -9.29 -5.36 2.49
C LEU A 208 -9.48 -3.93 2.00
N MET A 209 -8.78 -3.00 2.57
CA MET A 209 -8.74 -1.60 2.18
C MET A 209 -7.43 -0.99 2.69
N CYS A 210 -6.61 -0.51 1.79
CA CYS A 210 -5.48 0.33 2.15
C CYS A 210 -6.01 1.59 2.86
N GLU A 211 -5.65 1.75 4.12
CA GLU A 211 -5.88 2.98 4.87
C GLU A 211 -7.36 3.44 4.97
N PRO A 212 -8.21 2.76 5.74
CA PRO A 212 -9.53 3.29 6.08
C PRO A 212 -9.42 4.65 6.77
N ASN A 213 -10.20 5.66 6.29
CA ASN A 213 -10.00 7.06 6.66
C ASN A 213 -11.30 7.84 6.93
N ALA A 214 -12.35 7.17 7.42
CA ALA A 214 -13.59 7.85 7.78
C ALA A 214 -13.38 8.94 8.83
N VAL A 215 -12.39 8.77 9.70
CA VAL A 215 -12.04 9.76 10.76
C VAL A 215 -11.68 11.12 10.19
N GLU A 216 -10.92 11.16 9.09
CA GLU A 216 -10.56 12.41 8.44
C GLU A 216 -11.75 13.04 7.71
N ILE A 217 -12.54 12.21 7.02
CA ILE A 217 -13.72 12.68 6.27
C ILE A 217 -14.77 13.27 7.20
N LEU A 218 -14.86 12.75 8.44
CA LEU A 218 -15.78 13.20 9.47
C LEU A 218 -15.17 14.25 10.42
N ASP A 219 -13.87 14.57 10.23
CA ASP A 219 -13.10 15.51 11.04
C ASP A 219 -13.15 15.19 12.55
N GLU A 220 -13.00 13.88 12.89
CA GLU A 220 -13.01 13.40 14.27
C GLU A 220 -11.87 12.44 14.53
N TRP A 221 -10.77 12.94 15.08
CA TRP A 221 -9.53 12.18 15.31
C TRP A 221 -9.39 11.61 16.72
N GLU A 222 -10.26 12.00 17.64
CA GLU A 222 -10.25 11.46 19.00
C GLU A 222 -10.94 10.10 19.00
N HIS A 223 -10.20 9.03 19.24
CA HIS A 223 -10.65 7.64 19.12
C HIS A 223 -11.97 7.36 19.83
N ASP A 224 -12.05 7.67 21.13
CA ASP A 224 -13.25 7.43 21.94
C ASP A 224 -14.44 8.25 21.43
N GLN A 225 -14.20 9.48 20.98
CA GLN A 225 -15.26 10.36 20.46
C GLN A 225 -15.75 9.87 19.10
N PHE A 226 -14.83 9.45 18.21
CA PHE A 226 -15.20 8.87 16.91
C PHE A 226 -16.17 7.70 17.09
N TYR A 227 -15.81 6.71 17.93
CA TYR A 227 -16.68 5.57 18.14
C TYR A 227 -17.93 5.87 18.95
N ALA A 228 -17.93 6.92 19.79
CA ALA A 228 -19.13 7.38 20.47
C ALA A 228 -20.17 8.01 19.51
N ASP A 229 -19.68 8.75 18.51
CA ASP A 229 -20.53 9.48 17.58
C ASP A 229 -20.90 8.66 16.34
N TYR A 230 -19.95 7.89 15.81
CA TYR A 230 -20.08 7.21 14.53
C TYR A 230 -20.09 5.68 14.63
N GLY A 231 -19.79 5.09 15.79
CA GLY A 231 -19.83 3.65 16.01
C GLY A 231 -21.19 3.06 15.64
N ASN A 232 -21.19 1.96 14.88
CA ASN A 232 -22.35 1.30 14.29
C ASN A 232 -23.14 2.12 13.25
N THR A 233 -22.63 3.26 12.81
CA THR A 233 -23.20 3.99 11.67
C THR A 233 -22.71 3.40 10.35
N ILE A 234 -23.11 3.99 9.23
CA ILE A 234 -22.63 3.57 7.90
C ILE A 234 -21.14 3.84 7.71
N SER A 235 -20.59 4.85 8.40
CA SER A 235 -19.20 5.26 8.31
C SER A 235 -18.25 4.42 9.19
N ASP A 236 -18.79 3.54 10.03
CA ASP A 236 -18.00 2.69 10.91
C ASP A 236 -17.42 1.48 10.15
N TRP A 237 -16.11 1.45 9.97
CA TRP A 237 -15.39 0.34 9.35
C TRP A 237 -15.65 -0.99 10.05
N ASN A 238 -15.74 -1.00 11.37
CA ASN A 238 -16.08 -2.18 12.16
C ASN A 238 -17.45 -2.80 11.83
N ARG A 239 -18.35 -2.02 11.23
CA ARG A 239 -19.69 -2.48 10.85
C ARG A 239 -19.67 -3.24 9.53
N TRP A 240 -18.81 -2.88 8.57
CA TRP A 240 -18.92 -3.41 7.23
C TRP A 240 -17.72 -4.22 6.74
N TYR A 241 -16.48 -4.04 7.26
CA TYR A 241 -15.40 -4.96 6.87
C TYR A 241 -15.71 -6.44 7.18
N PRO A 242 -16.44 -6.80 8.25
CA PRO A 242 -16.84 -8.20 8.47
C PRO A 242 -17.71 -8.78 7.36
N GLN A 243 -18.44 -7.94 6.63
CA GLN A 243 -19.23 -8.38 5.49
C GLN A 243 -18.33 -8.76 4.31
N ILE A 244 -17.24 -8.03 4.11
CA ILE A 244 -16.20 -8.38 3.12
C ILE A 244 -15.56 -9.71 3.49
N VAL A 245 -15.12 -9.88 4.75
CA VAL A 245 -14.52 -11.14 5.22
C VAL A 245 -15.47 -12.32 4.98
N ASN A 246 -16.74 -12.20 5.36
CA ASN A 246 -17.73 -13.24 5.16
C ASN A 246 -17.92 -13.59 3.67
N ALA A 247 -17.96 -12.59 2.79
CA ALA A 247 -18.11 -12.81 1.35
C ALA A 247 -16.88 -13.49 0.73
N ILE A 248 -15.68 -13.14 1.18
CA ILE A 248 -14.45 -13.86 0.82
C ILE A 248 -14.53 -15.31 1.25
N ARG A 249 -14.94 -15.59 2.51
CA ARG A 249 -14.99 -16.93 3.07
C ARG A 249 -16.03 -17.84 2.44
N GLU A 250 -17.03 -17.29 1.75
CA GLU A 250 -17.96 -18.08 0.91
C GLU A 250 -17.24 -18.78 -0.25
N VAL A 251 -16.15 -18.22 -0.74
CA VAL A 251 -15.43 -18.69 -1.95
C VAL A 251 -13.99 -19.13 -1.66
N ASP A 252 -13.34 -18.56 -0.65
CA ASP A 252 -11.95 -18.83 -0.25
C ASP A 252 -11.82 -18.95 1.27
N THR A 253 -11.59 -20.17 1.75
CA THR A 253 -11.40 -20.46 3.17
C THR A 253 -9.92 -20.56 3.59
N GLN A 254 -8.97 -20.36 2.66
CA GLN A 254 -7.57 -20.67 2.89
C GLN A 254 -6.68 -19.43 2.88
N THR A 255 -6.90 -18.49 1.98
CA THR A 255 -6.02 -17.31 1.87
C THR A 255 -6.21 -16.40 3.09
N PRO A 256 -5.13 -15.97 3.74
CA PRO A 256 -5.17 -14.99 4.83
C PRO A 256 -5.83 -13.68 4.41
N ILE A 257 -6.54 -13.05 5.35
CA ILE A 257 -7.17 -11.75 5.15
C ILE A 257 -6.48 -10.75 6.08
N LEU A 258 -5.97 -9.67 5.51
CA LEU A 258 -5.39 -8.55 6.23
C LEU A 258 -6.45 -7.48 6.43
N VAL A 259 -6.48 -6.87 7.62
CA VAL A 259 -7.37 -5.75 7.92
C VAL A 259 -6.67 -4.74 8.81
N GLY A 260 -6.66 -3.48 8.40
CA GLY A 260 -6.22 -2.35 9.19
C GLY A 260 -7.37 -1.65 9.91
N GLY A 261 -7.04 -0.82 10.90
CA GLY A 261 -7.97 0.05 11.60
C GLY A 261 -8.32 1.33 10.83
N GLU A 262 -9.18 2.15 11.40
CA GLU A 262 -9.37 3.54 10.98
C GLU A 262 -8.06 4.35 11.13
N GLY A 263 -8.10 5.63 10.78
CA GLY A 263 -6.95 6.53 10.94
C GLY A 263 -5.77 6.14 10.07
N TYR A 264 -6.05 5.74 8.82
CA TYR A 264 -5.02 5.31 7.86
C TYR A 264 -4.24 4.06 8.31
N SER A 265 -4.94 3.12 8.95
CA SER A 265 -4.34 1.91 9.52
C SER A 265 -3.25 2.17 10.56
N ALA A 266 -3.22 3.34 11.19
CA ALA A 266 -2.24 3.64 12.23
C ALA A 266 -2.39 2.68 13.43
N LEU A 267 -1.25 2.35 14.06
CA LEU A 267 -1.22 1.31 15.10
C LEU A 267 -2.09 1.66 16.30
N ASP A 268 -2.19 2.92 16.69
CA ASP A 268 -2.99 3.40 17.82
C ASP A 268 -4.51 3.32 17.59
N TRP A 269 -4.96 3.13 16.36
CA TRP A 269 -6.36 2.85 16.00
C TRP A 269 -6.69 1.36 16.06
N LEU A 270 -5.70 0.48 16.04
CA LEU A 270 -5.90 -0.96 16.00
C LEU A 270 -6.61 -1.53 17.25
N PRO A 271 -6.39 -1.00 18.48
CA PRO A 271 -7.14 -1.41 19.67
C PRO A 271 -8.65 -1.22 19.58
N TYR A 272 -9.12 -0.37 18.68
CA TYR A 272 -10.53 -0.08 18.46
C TYR A 272 -11.16 -0.94 17.35
N LEU A 273 -10.35 -1.72 16.63
CA LEU A 273 -10.84 -2.62 15.61
C LEU A 273 -11.46 -3.87 16.24
N ASN A 274 -12.66 -4.25 15.81
CA ASN A 274 -13.31 -5.48 16.27
C ASN A 274 -12.53 -6.71 15.80
N ILE A 275 -12.29 -7.63 16.71
CA ILE A 275 -11.63 -8.90 16.39
C ILE A 275 -12.68 -9.90 15.90
N MET A 276 -12.44 -10.50 14.73
CA MET A 276 -13.32 -11.52 14.15
C MET A 276 -12.94 -12.93 14.60
N ASP A 277 -13.95 -13.80 14.70
CA ASP A 277 -13.76 -15.24 14.91
C ASP A 277 -13.47 -15.94 13.56
N ASP A 278 -12.38 -15.54 12.93
CA ASP A 278 -11.82 -16.18 11.73
C ASP A 278 -10.36 -16.51 12.00
N PRO A 279 -9.94 -17.78 11.91
CA PRO A 279 -8.60 -18.20 12.32
C PRO A 279 -7.48 -17.79 11.37
N ARG A 280 -7.81 -17.15 10.25
CA ARG A 280 -6.85 -16.75 9.20
C ARG A 280 -6.85 -15.24 8.96
N MET A 281 -7.19 -14.47 9.99
CA MET A 281 -7.05 -13.02 9.97
C MET A 281 -5.64 -12.62 10.36
N VAL A 282 -5.15 -11.57 9.70
CA VAL A 282 -3.93 -10.84 10.02
C VAL A 282 -4.34 -9.39 10.27
N TYR A 283 -4.06 -8.87 11.44
CA TYR A 283 -4.36 -7.48 11.79
C TYR A 283 -3.17 -6.62 11.38
N ALA A 284 -3.34 -5.87 10.30
CA ALA A 284 -2.27 -5.10 9.70
C ALA A 284 -2.29 -3.65 10.17
N PHE A 285 -1.13 -3.02 10.21
CA PHE A 285 -1.02 -1.59 10.51
C PHE A 285 0.05 -0.95 9.65
N HIS A 286 -0.07 0.39 9.51
CA HIS A 286 0.91 1.24 8.87
C HIS A 286 1.74 1.95 9.94
N GLN A 287 3.06 1.89 9.81
CA GLN A 287 3.98 2.41 10.79
C GLN A 287 4.79 3.58 10.22
N TYR A 288 4.37 4.77 10.58
CA TYR A 288 5.07 6.02 10.28
C TYR A 288 5.27 6.91 11.52
N ALA A 289 4.93 6.38 12.71
CA ALA A 289 5.13 7.15 13.93
C ALA A 289 6.63 7.24 14.30
N PRO A 290 7.09 8.42 14.72
CA PRO A 290 6.33 9.66 14.84
C PRO A 290 6.28 10.42 13.49
N HIS A 291 5.07 10.63 12.98
CA HIS A 291 4.83 11.18 11.65
C HIS A 291 5.52 12.52 11.40
N MET A 292 5.59 13.38 12.42
CA MET A 292 6.27 14.68 12.31
C MET A 292 7.78 14.58 12.03
N TYR A 293 8.38 13.39 12.22
CA TYR A 293 9.78 13.13 11.87
C TYR A 293 9.86 12.42 10.52
N THR A 294 9.07 11.40 10.29
CA THR A 294 9.20 10.53 9.11
C THR A 294 8.83 11.19 7.79
N HIS A 295 8.15 12.36 7.82
CA HIS A 295 7.60 13.05 6.66
C HIS A 295 8.04 14.52 6.54
N GLN A 296 9.23 14.88 7.04
CA GLN A 296 9.69 16.26 6.89
C GLN A 296 10.11 16.56 5.44
N GLU A 297 9.82 17.78 5.01
CA GLU A 297 10.16 18.28 3.69
C GLU A 297 11.27 19.34 3.75
N PRO A 298 12.29 19.25 2.88
CA PRO A 298 13.27 20.33 2.76
C PRO A 298 12.62 21.68 2.36
N PRO A 299 13.07 22.81 2.94
CA PRO A 299 14.23 22.95 3.83
C PRO A 299 13.90 22.79 5.33
N PHE A 300 12.74 22.27 5.72
CA PHE A 300 12.22 22.31 7.09
C PHE A 300 12.53 21.03 7.90
N LEU A 301 13.70 20.45 7.73
CA LEU A 301 14.16 19.29 8.49
C LEU A 301 14.51 19.71 9.91
N THR A 302 13.50 19.80 10.80
CA THR A 302 13.62 20.37 12.14
C THR A 302 13.82 19.32 13.23
N HIS A 303 13.52 18.07 12.92
CA HIS A 303 13.67 16.93 13.83
C HIS A 303 14.78 16.00 13.33
N THR A 304 15.38 15.29 14.24
CA THR A 304 16.42 14.30 13.95
C THR A 304 16.16 13.05 14.78
N TYR A 305 16.61 11.90 14.30
CA TYR A 305 16.59 10.66 15.06
C TYR A 305 18.03 10.20 15.36
N PRO A 306 18.37 9.78 16.60
CA PRO A 306 17.56 10.01 17.80
C PRO A 306 17.43 11.50 18.11
N GLY A 307 16.31 11.90 18.76
CA GLY A 307 16.06 13.33 18.98
C GLY A 307 15.15 13.64 20.16
N LYS A 308 14.82 14.92 20.28
CA LYS A 308 13.89 15.38 21.31
C LYS A 308 12.87 16.36 20.74
N PHE A 309 11.66 15.88 20.53
CA PHE A 309 10.54 16.65 20.01
C PHE A 309 9.20 16.09 20.49
N ASP A 310 8.11 16.79 20.26
CA ASP A 310 6.75 16.39 20.61
C ASP A 310 6.27 15.35 19.59
N ALA A 311 6.41 14.07 19.93
CA ALA A 311 6.21 12.96 18.97
C ALA A 311 4.74 12.55 18.81
N ASP A 312 3.90 12.82 19.82
CA ASP A 312 2.49 12.40 19.89
C ASP A 312 1.52 13.59 19.92
N TYR A 313 2.04 14.81 19.71
CA TYR A 313 1.27 16.05 19.67
C TYR A 313 0.57 16.44 20.99
N ASP A 314 1.07 15.95 22.12
CA ASP A 314 0.54 16.29 23.47
C ASP A 314 1.03 17.64 24.01
N GLY A 315 1.96 18.30 23.30
CA GLY A 315 2.57 19.58 23.67
C GLY A 315 3.80 19.44 24.56
N GLN A 316 4.24 18.23 24.86
CA GLN A 316 5.45 17.94 25.58
C GLN A 316 6.52 17.38 24.60
N LYS A 317 7.76 17.28 25.06
CA LYS A 317 8.82 16.78 24.21
C LYS A 317 9.31 15.43 24.71
N ASP A 318 9.20 14.45 23.86
CA ASP A 318 9.68 13.09 24.06
C ASP A 318 11.17 12.97 23.71
N ILE A 319 11.82 11.99 24.28
CA ILE A 319 13.08 11.47 23.77
C ILE A 319 12.69 10.38 22.77
N VAL A 320 12.86 10.68 21.48
CA VAL A 320 12.53 9.76 20.38
C VAL A 320 13.80 9.02 20.00
N ASP A 321 13.85 7.77 20.37
CA ASP A 321 14.95 6.82 20.16
C ASP A 321 14.37 5.39 20.05
N GLN A 322 15.23 4.38 20.05
CA GLN A 322 14.81 2.98 19.99
C GLN A 322 13.85 2.59 21.13
N ASP A 323 14.09 3.09 22.36
CA ASP A 323 13.21 2.79 23.50
C ASP A 323 11.79 3.36 23.25
N TRP A 324 11.69 4.57 22.69
CA TRP A 324 10.41 5.18 22.32
C TRP A 324 9.68 4.37 21.27
N LEU A 325 10.39 3.93 20.21
CA LEU A 325 9.82 3.07 19.17
C LEU A 325 9.32 1.73 19.75
N ALA A 326 10.11 1.12 20.63
CA ALA A 326 9.74 -0.13 21.29
C ALA A 326 8.51 0.06 22.20
N ASP A 327 8.41 1.16 22.93
CA ASP A 327 7.26 1.49 23.77
C ASP A 327 6.00 1.71 22.91
N TYR A 328 6.10 2.44 21.80
CA TYR A 328 4.98 2.62 20.85
C TYR A 328 4.54 1.29 20.24
N LEU A 329 5.48 0.48 19.77
CA LEU A 329 5.18 -0.83 19.16
C LEU A 329 4.76 -1.90 20.20
N SER A 330 4.82 -1.61 21.51
CA SER A 330 4.32 -2.52 22.55
C SER A 330 2.81 -2.78 22.42
N ILE A 331 2.05 -1.90 21.77
CA ILE A 331 0.64 -2.11 21.39
C ILE A 331 0.46 -3.45 20.66
N VAL A 332 1.40 -3.82 19.81
CA VAL A 332 1.39 -5.11 19.09
C VAL A 332 1.39 -6.29 20.06
N THR A 333 2.29 -6.25 21.05
CA THR A 333 2.39 -7.31 22.06
C THR A 333 1.14 -7.37 22.93
N ASP A 334 0.65 -6.22 23.36
CA ASP A 334 -0.55 -6.13 24.21
C ASP A 334 -1.79 -6.71 23.50
N LEU A 335 -1.99 -6.37 22.23
CA LEU A 335 -3.11 -6.90 21.44
C LEU A 335 -2.94 -8.39 21.13
N SER A 336 -1.72 -8.83 20.78
CA SER A 336 -1.45 -10.25 20.54
C SER A 336 -1.67 -11.09 21.80
N ASP A 337 -1.21 -10.63 22.96
CA ASP A 337 -1.40 -11.31 24.25
C ASP A 337 -2.88 -11.33 24.70
N GLN A 338 -3.59 -10.23 24.47
CA GLN A 338 -4.98 -10.10 24.85
C GLN A 338 -5.92 -10.95 23.99
N HIS A 339 -5.68 -11.01 22.69
CA HIS A 339 -6.62 -11.57 21.71
C HIS A 339 -6.10 -12.82 21.00
N GLY A 340 -4.82 -13.14 21.09
CA GLY A 340 -4.21 -14.27 20.37
C GLY A 340 -4.21 -14.06 18.85
N ILE A 341 -4.09 -12.82 18.40
CA ILE A 341 -4.15 -12.43 16.99
C ILE A 341 -2.76 -12.42 16.33
N VAL A 342 -2.75 -12.61 15.02
CA VAL A 342 -1.57 -12.45 14.17
C VAL A 342 -1.54 -11.02 13.63
N MET A 343 -0.39 -10.37 13.67
CA MET A 343 -0.24 -8.99 13.23
C MET A 343 0.89 -8.85 12.20
N ALA A 344 0.82 -7.79 11.39
CA ALA A 344 1.83 -7.47 10.39
C ALA A 344 1.92 -5.95 10.14
N VAL A 345 3.09 -5.51 9.67
CA VAL A 345 3.33 -4.13 9.21
C VAL A 345 3.27 -4.14 7.69
N ASN A 346 2.09 -3.92 7.12
CA ASN A 346 1.95 -4.00 5.66
C ASN A 346 2.34 -2.70 4.94
N GLU A 347 2.68 -1.65 5.70
CA GLU A 347 3.28 -0.42 5.19
C GLU A 347 4.09 0.27 6.29
N TYR A 348 5.32 0.69 5.98
CA TYR A 348 6.18 1.47 6.86
C TYR A 348 7.26 2.18 6.06
N GLY A 349 7.87 3.19 6.65
CA GLY A 349 8.99 3.88 6.03
C GLY A 349 9.31 5.22 6.68
N VAL A 350 10.39 5.80 6.23
CA VAL A 350 10.82 7.16 6.56
C VAL A 350 11.36 7.81 5.28
N VAL A 351 11.09 9.09 5.11
CA VAL A 351 11.62 9.84 3.99
C VAL A 351 13.16 9.82 4.03
N ARG A 352 13.79 9.48 2.91
CA ARG A 352 15.22 9.13 2.79
C ARG A 352 16.22 10.21 3.21
N TRP A 353 15.79 11.47 3.23
CA TRP A 353 16.63 12.60 3.66
C TRP A 353 16.46 13.01 5.11
N GLU A 354 15.66 12.27 5.88
CA GLU A 354 15.50 12.60 7.30
C GLU A 354 16.80 12.44 8.05
N PRO A 355 17.18 13.44 8.89
CA PRO A 355 18.40 13.33 9.68
C PRO A 355 18.32 12.14 10.67
N GLY A 356 19.15 11.10 10.43
CA GLY A 356 19.14 9.86 11.21
C GLY A 356 18.24 8.76 10.64
N ALA A 357 17.75 8.87 9.40
CA ALA A 357 16.87 7.88 8.77
C ALA A 357 17.46 6.46 8.77
N VAL A 358 18.76 6.32 8.56
CA VAL A 358 19.46 5.02 8.59
C VAL A 358 19.35 4.35 9.96
N GLU A 359 19.62 5.10 11.04
CA GLU A 359 19.54 4.61 12.42
C GLU A 359 18.08 4.27 12.78
N PHE A 360 17.13 5.14 12.40
CA PHE A 360 15.70 4.90 12.57
C PHE A 360 15.26 3.57 11.93
N MET A 361 15.63 3.31 10.69
CA MET A 361 15.28 2.08 9.98
C MET A 361 15.93 0.84 10.61
N VAL A 362 17.16 0.94 11.09
CA VAL A 362 17.80 -0.17 11.80
C VAL A 362 17.02 -0.54 13.06
N ASP A 363 16.66 0.46 13.85
CA ASP A 363 15.95 0.26 15.11
C ASP A 363 14.54 -0.28 14.87
N GLU A 364 13.80 0.34 13.95
CA GLU A 364 12.44 -0.06 13.60
C GLU A 364 12.37 -1.49 13.06
N MET A 365 13.17 -1.82 12.03
CA MET A 365 13.20 -3.16 11.46
C MET A 365 13.70 -4.21 12.45
N SER A 366 14.61 -3.83 13.37
CA SER A 366 15.04 -4.74 14.45
C SER A 366 13.90 -5.08 15.38
N ILE A 367 13.06 -4.11 15.74
CA ILE A 367 11.89 -4.34 16.57
C ILE A 367 10.86 -5.22 15.84
N PHE A 368 10.64 -5.01 14.54
CA PHE A 368 9.74 -5.89 13.76
C PHE A 368 10.21 -7.35 13.77
N GLU A 369 11.53 -7.59 13.63
CA GLU A 369 12.11 -8.93 13.74
C GLU A 369 11.92 -9.54 15.14
N GLU A 370 12.15 -8.76 16.20
CA GLU A 370 11.98 -9.20 17.58
C GLU A 370 10.52 -9.57 17.89
N LEU A 371 9.57 -8.82 17.32
CA LEU A 371 8.14 -9.08 17.44
C LEU A 371 7.63 -10.18 16.49
N GLY A 372 8.48 -10.66 15.57
CA GLY A 372 8.10 -11.70 14.59
C GLY A 372 7.11 -11.21 13.53
N LEU A 373 7.08 -9.93 13.23
CA LEU A 373 6.18 -9.32 12.26
C LEU A 373 6.69 -9.53 10.82
N ASN A 374 5.78 -9.77 9.90
CA ASN A 374 6.01 -9.59 8.47
C ASN A 374 5.85 -8.11 8.11
N TYR A 375 6.66 -7.59 7.17
CA TYR A 375 6.65 -6.17 6.88
C TYR A 375 6.93 -5.84 5.41
N ALA A 376 6.27 -4.78 4.90
CA ALA A 376 6.43 -4.24 3.54
C ALA A 376 6.79 -2.76 3.56
N LEU A 377 7.97 -2.43 3.06
CA LEU A 377 8.46 -1.06 2.97
C LEU A 377 7.61 -0.23 1.99
N TRP A 378 7.29 0.98 2.33
CA TRP A 378 6.85 2.00 1.40
C TRP A 378 8.06 2.78 0.89
N VAL A 379 8.48 2.73 -0.42
CA VAL A 379 7.81 2.07 -1.52
C VAL A 379 8.87 1.54 -2.52
N TRP A 380 8.51 0.52 -3.28
CA TRP A 380 9.27 0.07 -4.43
C TRP A 380 8.72 0.74 -5.70
N ASP A 381 9.42 1.75 -6.19
CA ASP A 381 9.05 2.46 -7.41
C ASP A 381 9.47 1.70 -8.67
N PRO A 382 8.73 1.84 -9.78
CA PRO A 382 9.17 1.33 -11.06
C PRO A 382 10.36 2.14 -11.59
N ASP A 383 11.14 1.53 -12.47
CA ASP A 383 12.14 2.25 -13.27
C ASP A 383 11.42 2.98 -14.43
N TRP A 384 10.74 4.06 -14.09
CA TRP A 384 10.00 4.92 -15.01
C TRP A 384 10.55 6.34 -14.92
N PRO A 385 11.36 6.81 -15.93
CA PRO A 385 12.07 8.09 -15.84
C PRO A 385 11.19 9.29 -15.50
N PRO A 386 10.00 9.49 -16.09
CA PRO A 386 9.15 10.63 -15.73
C PRO A 386 8.70 10.59 -14.26
N TRP A 387 8.42 9.40 -13.71
CA TRP A 387 8.12 9.21 -12.29
C TRP A 387 9.33 9.56 -11.42
N ASN A 388 10.52 9.13 -11.86
CA ASN A 388 11.77 9.32 -11.13
C ASN A 388 12.27 10.77 -11.13
N GLU A 389 11.84 11.60 -12.10
CA GLU A 389 12.16 13.03 -12.13
C GLU A 389 11.43 13.83 -11.04
N GLY A 390 10.33 13.28 -10.50
CA GLY A 390 9.64 13.83 -9.35
C GLY A 390 10.40 13.63 -8.04
N VAL A 391 10.03 14.42 -7.03
CA VAL A 391 10.58 14.25 -5.68
C VAL A 391 9.99 12.98 -5.08
N ASN A 392 10.81 11.93 -4.99
CA ASN A 392 10.41 10.70 -4.37
C ASN A 392 11.12 10.52 -3.03
N GLY A 393 10.44 10.97 -1.96
CA GLY A 393 10.97 10.95 -0.60
C GLY A 393 11.22 9.54 -0.06
N PHE A 394 10.43 8.57 -0.49
CA PHE A 394 10.50 7.20 0.00
C PHE A 394 11.34 6.26 -0.87
N ASN A 395 11.86 6.73 -2.01
CA ASN A 395 12.74 5.90 -2.82
C ASN A 395 14.14 5.76 -2.21
N PHE A 396 14.32 4.75 -1.39
CA PHE A 396 15.55 4.45 -0.66
C PHE A 396 16.79 4.26 -1.55
N ARG A 397 16.59 3.96 -2.84
CA ARG A 397 17.68 3.75 -3.81
C ARG A 397 18.43 5.02 -4.18
N TYR A 398 17.83 6.20 -3.94
CA TYR A 398 18.41 7.49 -4.33
C TYR A 398 19.28 8.12 -3.25
N GLY A 399 19.37 7.52 -2.05
CA GLY A 399 20.16 8.03 -0.93
C GLY A 399 19.62 9.33 -0.32
N GLU A 400 20.38 9.92 0.62
CA GLU A 400 19.94 11.02 1.47
C GLU A 400 19.77 12.39 0.79
N ASN A 401 20.33 12.59 -0.40
CA ASN A 401 20.25 13.88 -1.08
C ASN A 401 18.87 14.08 -1.73
N PRO A 402 18.05 15.07 -1.29
CA PRO A 402 16.72 15.29 -1.83
C PRO A 402 16.69 15.56 -3.35
N SER A 403 17.77 16.13 -3.90
CA SER A 403 17.87 16.46 -5.33
C SER A 403 18.34 15.28 -6.19
N ASN A 404 18.61 14.12 -5.58
CA ASN A 404 19.04 12.96 -6.34
C ASN A 404 17.84 12.15 -6.84
N THR A 405 17.80 11.91 -8.15
CA THR A 405 16.75 11.17 -8.86
C THR A 405 17.30 9.93 -9.58
N GLU A 406 18.54 9.53 -9.26
CA GLU A 406 19.19 8.36 -9.81
C GLU A 406 19.63 7.40 -8.69
N GLU A 407 19.57 6.11 -8.97
CA GLU A 407 20.08 5.09 -8.05
C GLU A 407 21.55 5.33 -7.72
N THR A 408 21.85 5.34 -6.44
CA THR A 408 23.21 5.54 -5.94
C THR A 408 23.48 4.64 -4.73
N PRO A 409 24.67 4.01 -4.65
CA PRO A 409 25.02 3.25 -3.45
C PRO A 409 24.92 4.13 -2.21
N ASN A 410 24.16 3.66 -1.20
CA ASN A 410 23.93 4.41 0.02
C ASN A 410 23.63 3.48 1.20
N GLU A 411 23.89 3.99 2.42
CA GLU A 411 23.74 3.21 3.66
C GLU A 411 22.27 2.87 3.96
N PHE A 412 21.31 3.67 3.52
CA PHE A 412 19.89 3.41 3.73
C PHE A 412 19.45 2.15 2.97
N GLN A 413 19.85 2.03 1.71
CA GLN A 413 19.63 0.81 0.91
C GLN A 413 20.35 -0.40 1.50
N ASP A 414 21.60 -0.23 1.97
CA ASP A 414 22.37 -1.33 2.53
C ASP A 414 21.66 -1.96 3.75
N VAL A 415 21.06 -1.15 4.62
CA VAL A 415 20.27 -1.63 5.77
C VAL A 415 19.07 -2.45 5.31
N ILE A 416 18.26 -1.93 4.37
CA ILE A 416 17.07 -2.63 3.88
C ILE A 416 17.45 -3.99 3.29
N VAL A 417 18.50 -4.02 2.47
CA VAL A 417 19.01 -5.25 1.83
C VAL A 417 19.53 -6.24 2.85
N GLU A 418 20.20 -5.79 3.93
CA GLU A 418 20.65 -6.67 5.02
C GLU A 418 19.48 -7.39 5.69
N PHE A 419 18.38 -6.69 5.95
CA PHE A 419 17.19 -7.31 6.54
C PHE A 419 16.48 -8.24 5.55
N TRP A 420 16.31 -7.83 4.28
CA TRP A 420 15.71 -8.69 3.27
C TRP A 420 16.52 -9.95 2.95
N ALA A 421 17.84 -9.90 3.12
CA ALA A 421 18.71 -11.08 2.97
C ALA A 421 18.43 -12.19 4.00
N ARG A 422 17.61 -11.93 5.04
CA ARG A 422 17.17 -12.93 6.03
C ARG A 422 15.98 -13.75 5.54
N ASN A 423 15.44 -13.46 4.36
CA ASN A 423 14.36 -14.26 3.75
C ASN A 423 14.85 -15.65 3.38
N GLU A 424 14.17 -16.67 3.89
CA GLU A 424 14.52 -18.09 3.66
C GLU A 424 13.50 -18.82 2.77
N VAL A 425 12.28 -18.27 2.65
CA VAL A 425 11.17 -18.92 1.92
C VAL A 425 10.80 -18.13 0.67
N ARG A 426 10.45 -18.86 -0.39
CA ARG A 426 10.00 -18.30 -1.67
C ARG A 426 8.86 -19.13 -2.26
N PRO A 427 8.06 -18.60 -3.18
CA PRO A 427 7.01 -19.37 -3.85
C PRO A 427 7.50 -20.67 -4.48
N SER A 428 8.70 -20.68 -5.06
CA SER A 428 9.31 -21.86 -5.69
C SER A 428 9.59 -23.02 -4.73
N ASP A 429 9.66 -22.77 -3.40
CA ASP A 429 9.85 -23.81 -2.41
C ASP A 429 8.60 -24.69 -2.21
N PHE A 430 7.45 -24.24 -2.69
CA PHE A 430 6.15 -24.89 -2.51
C PHE A 430 5.51 -25.42 -3.80
N ASN A 431 6.24 -25.40 -4.91
CA ASN A 431 5.80 -25.86 -6.25
C ASN A 431 6.18 -27.33 -6.50
#